data_3040746800656d084a6e2a3e9aab57b2
#
_entry.id   3040746800656d084a6e2a3e9aab57b2
#
_cell.length_a   1.000
_cell.length_b   1.000
_cell.length_c   1.000
_cell.angle_alpha   90.00
_cell.angle_beta   90.00
_cell.angle_gamma   90.00
#
_symmetry.space_group_name_H-M   'P 1'
#
loop_
_entity.id
_entity.type
_entity.pdbx_description
1 polymer ?
#
loop_
_entity_poly.entity_id
_entity_poly.type
_entity_poly.pdbx_seq_one_letter_code
_entity_poly.pdbx_strand_id
1 'polypeptide(L)'
;GSYAMALSAAMLLAACSGENPWQEAGGGKGTIVLNLTASGELGNLASGGRADVTADVPNFPTVDQFSIRLTPVGGTPVEYATVAEFEENMEAGVRAGAYTIEAYYGDPLDQGDKPYVYGVQTLRVTEQTVSTVDMTATLANSLVEVTYTDAFKSYFRNYSTTLKSDKNTGEVTVTGVDGATKYVTLSLINVTMAATY
;
A
#
# COMPACT_ATOMS: atom_id res chain seq x y z
N GLY A 1 -24.34 -76.71 -16.74
CA GLY A 1 -24.44 -75.30 -16.80
C GLY A 1 -23.50 -74.69 -15.78
N SER A 2 -22.31 -74.19 -16.22
CA SER A 2 -21.33 -73.55 -15.34
C SER A 2 -21.46 -72.07 -15.53
N TYR A 3 -21.75 -71.34 -14.48
CA TYR A 3 -21.71 -69.88 -14.46
C TYR A 3 -20.35 -69.46 -13.95
N ALA A 4 -19.55 -68.81 -14.80
CA ALA A 4 -18.31 -68.12 -14.43
C ALA A 4 -18.65 -66.71 -13.92
N MET A 5 -18.40 -66.42 -12.66
CA MET A 5 -18.41 -65.06 -12.09
C MET A 5 -17.09 -64.38 -12.41
N ALA A 6 -17.14 -63.37 -13.23
CA ALA A 6 -16.02 -62.48 -13.44
C ALA A 6 -16.02 -61.41 -12.31
N LEU A 7 -15.00 -61.45 -11.45
CA LEU A 7 -14.74 -60.45 -10.41
C LEU A 7 -13.95 -59.28 -11.05
N SER A 8 -14.61 -58.17 -11.31
CA SER A 8 -13.94 -56.94 -11.75
C SER A 8 -13.36 -56.22 -10.52
N ALA A 9 -12.06 -56.30 -10.36
CA ALA A 9 -11.34 -55.48 -9.38
C ALA A 9 -11.21 -54.04 -9.91
N ALA A 10 -12.01 -53.12 -9.37
CA ALA A 10 -11.80 -51.70 -9.57
C ALA A 10 -10.63 -51.23 -8.70
N MET A 11 -9.49 -50.97 -9.33
CA MET A 11 -8.38 -50.27 -8.68
C MET A 11 -8.78 -48.79 -8.50
N LEU A 12 -9.05 -48.39 -7.27
CA LEU A 12 -9.12 -47.02 -6.86
C LEU A 12 -7.69 -46.45 -6.82
N LEU A 13 -7.32 -45.74 -7.88
CA LEU A 13 -6.15 -44.84 -7.85
C LEU A 13 -6.48 -43.67 -6.92
N ALA A 14 -6.06 -43.77 -5.67
CA ALA A 14 -5.97 -42.61 -4.79
C ALA A 14 -4.89 -41.71 -5.35
N ALA A 15 -5.25 -40.70 -6.14
CA ALA A 15 -4.41 -39.58 -6.45
C ALA A 15 -4.21 -38.80 -5.13
N CYS A 16 -3.04 -38.89 -4.54
CA CYS A 16 -2.58 -37.95 -3.54
C CYS A 16 -2.41 -36.59 -4.24
N SER A 17 -3.49 -35.85 -4.39
CA SER A 17 -3.40 -34.41 -4.57
C SER A 17 -2.88 -33.85 -3.23
N GLY A 18 -1.73 -33.22 -3.24
CA GLY A 18 -1.20 -32.50 -2.09
C GLY A 18 -2.19 -31.38 -1.75
N GLU A 19 -3.17 -31.72 -0.94
CA GLU A 19 -4.11 -30.75 -0.39
C GLU A 19 -3.32 -29.87 0.55
N ASN A 20 -3.24 -28.61 0.16
CA ASN A 20 -2.77 -27.54 1.02
C ASN A 20 -3.65 -27.58 2.29
N PRO A 21 -3.12 -27.84 3.51
CA PRO A 21 -3.94 -28.03 4.72
C PRO A 21 -4.81 -26.81 5.10
N TRP A 22 -4.74 -25.74 4.31
CA TRP A 22 -5.51 -24.51 4.45
C TRP A 22 -6.63 -24.36 3.41
N GLN A 23 -6.76 -25.29 2.45
CA GLN A 23 -7.92 -25.40 1.58
C GLN A 23 -8.94 -26.34 2.23
N GLU A 24 -9.70 -25.83 3.19
CA GLU A 24 -10.95 -26.49 3.55
C GLU A 24 -11.89 -26.40 2.34
N ALA A 25 -12.03 -27.54 1.65
CA ALA A 25 -13.00 -27.71 0.59
C ALA A 25 -14.41 -27.52 1.18
N GLY A 26 -15.06 -26.41 0.83
CA GLY A 26 -16.45 -26.15 1.21
C GLY A 26 -16.67 -24.90 2.07
N GLY A 27 -15.73 -23.99 2.13
CA GLY A 27 -15.90 -22.76 2.87
C GLY A 27 -17.00 -21.88 2.26
N GLY A 28 -18.05 -21.57 3.03
CA GLY A 28 -19.04 -20.56 2.69
C GLY A 28 -18.41 -19.19 2.54
N LYS A 29 -19.24 -18.21 2.26
CA LYS A 29 -18.80 -16.81 2.13
C LYS A 29 -19.07 -16.03 3.40
N GLY A 30 -18.22 -15.06 3.69
CA GLY A 30 -18.43 -13.99 4.66
C GLY A 30 -18.21 -12.63 4.00
N THR A 31 -18.53 -11.57 4.71
CA THR A 31 -18.42 -10.18 4.24
C THR A 31 -17.30 -9.48 4.98
N ILE A 32 -16.61 -8.57 4.31
CA ILE A 32 -15.61 -7.67 4.92
C ILE A 32 -16.18 -6.26 4.93
N VAL A 33 -16.09 -5.58 6.07
CA VAL A 33 -16.36 -4.15 6.23
C VAL A 33 -15.04 -3.48 6.54
N LEU A 34 -14.62 -2.53 5.71
CA LEU A 34 -13.38 -1.79 5.85
C LEU A 34 -13.67 -0.38 6.40
N ASN A 35 -13.20 -0.10 7.61
CA ASN A 35 -13.17 1.24 8.19
C ASN A 35 -11.79 1.85 7.90
N LEU A 36 -11.65 2.51 6.75
CA LEU A 36 -10.39 3.12 6.34
C LEU A 36 -10.31 4.57 6.84
N THR A 37 -9.19 4.90 7.48
CA THR A 37 -8.79 6.25 7.85
C THR A 37 -7.50 6.58 7.13
N ALA A 38 -7.39 7.78 6.57
CA ALA A 38 -6.15 8.29 5.99
C ALA A 38 -5.56 9.36 6.92
N SER A 39 -4.31 9.18 7.36
CA SER A 39 -3.63 10.12 8.26
C SER A 39 -2.37 10.67 7.61
N GLY A 40 -2.34 12.00 7.47
CA GLY A 40 -1.15 12.75 7.05
C GLY A 40 -0.19 13.05 8.20
N GLU A 41 -0.43 12.53 9.39
CA GLU A 41 0.51 12.69 10.50
C GLU A 41 1.84 12.02 10.13
N LEU A 42 2.88 12.85 10.04
CA LEU A 42 4.25 12.35 9.92
C LEU A 42 4.59 11.69 11.24
N GLY A 43 4.65 10.35 11.24
CA GLY A 43 4.99 9.57 12.42
C GLY A 43 6.21 10.18 13.09
N ASN A 44 6.14 10.33 14.40
CA ASN A 44 7.17 10.93 15.21
C ASN A 44 8.51 10.21 15.00
N LEU A 45 9.33 10.69 14.05
CA LEU A 45 10.71 10.23 13.87
C LEU A 45 11.49 10.67 15.10
N ALA A 46 11.42 9.83 16.13
CA ALA A 46 12.26 9.97 17.30
C ALA A 46 13.71 9.85 16.89
N SER A 47 14.37 10.95 16.73
CA SER A 47 15.68 11.27 17.29
C SER A 47 16.33 12.49 16.62
N GLY A 48 16.41 13.58 17.33
CA GLY A 48 17.46 14.59 17.16
C GLY A 48 17.21 15.72 16.18
N GLY A 49 16.11 15.76 15.47
CA GLY A 49 15.70 16.86 14.61
C GLY A 49 14.30 17.32 15.00
N ARG A 50 14.25 18.46 15.65
CA ARG A 50 13.06 19.13 16.12
C ARG A 50 12.23 19.63 14.94
N ALA A 51 11.08 18.99 14.68
CA ALA A 51 9.94 19.65 14.08
C ALA A 51 8.68 18.97 14.57
N ASP A 52 7.91 19.67 15.41
CA ASP A 52 6.47 19.49 15.44
C ASP A 52 5.94 19.95 14.07
N VAL A 53 6.00 19.06 13.08
CA VAL A 53 5.42 19.33 11.78
C VAL A 53 3.99 18.83 11.82
N THR A 54 3.10 19.65 12.35
CA THR A 54 1.68 19.67 11.96
C THR A 54 1.57 20.39 10.61
N ALA A 55 2.42 20.04 9.66
CA ALA A 55 2.33 20.58 8.31
C ALA A 55 1.21 19.84 7.59
N ASP A 56 0.27 20.59 7.02
CA ASP A 56 -0.67 20.04 6.04
C ASP A 56 0.16 19.34 4.95
N VAL A 57 0.02 18.04 4.86
CA VAL A 57 0.73 17.22 3.86
C VAL A 57 0.15 17.58 2.49
N PRO A 58 0.91 18.19 1.58
CA PRO A 58 0.38 18.67 0.31
C PRO A 58 -0.20 17.52 -0.51
N ASN A 59 -1.33 17.76 -1.19
CA ASN A 59 -1.98 16.78 -2.07
C ASN A 59 -2.32 15.44 -1.38
N PHE A 60 -2.52 15.45 -0.06
CA PHE A 60 -2.88 14.25 0.68
C PHE A 60 -4.27 13.76 0.24
N PRO A 61 -4.43 12.44 -0.06
CA PRO A 61 -5.67 11.92 -0.61
C PRO A 61 -6.79 11.84 0.43
N THR A 62 -8.03 11.92 -0.06
CA THR A 62 -9.23 11.53 0.68
C THR A 62 -9.46 10.02 0.54
N VAL A 63 -10.21 9.43 1.48
CA VAL A 63 -10.41 7.97 1.54
C VAL A 63 -11.01 7.38 0.25
N ASP A 64 -11.88 8.12 -0.41
CA ASP A 64 -12.52 7.71 -1.67
C ASP A 64 -11.54 7.54 -2.85
N GLN A 65 -10.34 8.10 -2.76
CA GLN A 65 -9.30 8.02 -3.78
C GLN A 65 -8.38 6.80 -3.64
N PHE A 66 -8.56 6.01 -2.58
CA PHE A 66 -7.74 4.82 -2.34
C PHE A 66 -8.18 3.64 -3.19
N SER A 67 -7.20 2.90 -3.69
CA SER A 67 -7.39 1.57 -4.24
C SER A 67 -7.24 0.52 -3.13
N ILE A 68 -7.97 -0.58 -3.26
CA ILE A 68 -7.94 -1.69 -2.32
C ILE A 68 -7.43 -2.95 -3.02
N ARG A 69 -6.50 -3.64 -2.38
CA ARG A 69 -6.03 -4.96 -2.80
C ARG A 69 -6.38 -5.99 -1.73
N LEU A 70 -7.10 -7.03 -2.13
CA LEU A 70 -7.46 -8.14 -1.25
C LEU A 70 -6.76 -9.40 -1.72
N THR A 71 -5.87 -9.95 -0.90
CA THR A 71 -5.06 -11.12 -1.23
C THR A 71 -5.40 -12.28 -0.30
N PRO A 72 -6.01 -13.36 -0.79
CA PRO A 72 -6.18 -14.59 0.00
C PRO A 72 -4.80 -15.23 0.25
N VAL A 73 -4.60 -15.81 1.41
CA VAL A 73 -3.35 -16.55 1.70
C VAL A 73 -3.18 -17.70 0.70
N GLY A 74 -2.08 -17.68 -0.02
CA GLY A 74 -1.77 -18.68 -1.07
C GLY A 74 -2.57 -18.50 -2.37
N GLY A 75 -3.31 -17.40 -2.52
CA GLY A 75 -4.11 -17.10 -3.71
C GLY A 75 -3.62 -15.88 -4.48
N THR A 76 -4.37 -15.52 -5.51
CA THR A 76 -4.09 -14.34 -6.35
C THR A 76 -4.76 -13.11 -5.77
N PRO A 77 -4.07 -11.94 -5.73
CA PRO A 77 -4.68 -10.70 -5.32
C PRO A 77 -5.80 -10.26 -6.27
N VAL A 78 -6.82 -9.63 -5.69
CA VAL A 78 -7.89 -8.95 -6.41
C VAL A 78 -7.76 -7.47 -6.12
N GLU A 79 -7.75 -6.66 -7.17
CA GLU A 79 -7.64 -5.20 -7.10
C GLU A 79 -9.01 -4.55 -7.29
N TYR A 80 -9.27 -3.52 -6.50
CA TYR A 80 -10.43 -2.65 -6.61
C TYR A 80 -9.91 -1.21 -6.77
N ALA A 81 -10.36 -0.52 -7.80
CA ALA A 81 -9.86 0.80 -8.13
C ALA A 81 -10.24 1.86 -7.08
N THR A 82 -11.33 1.64 -6.35
CA THR A 82 -11.80 2.55 -5.30
C THR A 82 -12.36 1.77 -4.10
N VAL A 83 -12.46 2.45 -2.94
CA VAL A 83 -13.13 1.92 -1.76
C VAL A 83 -14.57 1.55 -2.08
N ALA A 84 -15.29 2.39 -2.85
CA ALA A 84 -16.68 2.12 -3.24
C ALA A 84 -16.81 0.83 -4.07
N GLU A 85 -15.92 0.60 -5.03
CA GLU A 85 -15.90 -0.65 -5.81
C GLU A 85 -15.65 -1.87 -4.91
N PHE A 86 -14.75 -1.75 -3.94
CA PHE A 86 -14.53 -2.81 -2.97
C PHE A 86 -15.80 -3.10 -2.16
N GLU A 87 -16.47 -2.07 -1.63
CA GLU A 87 -17.70 -2.21 -0.83
C GLU A 87 -18.82 -2.88 -1.62
N GLU A 88 -19.06 -2.46 -2.87
CA GLU A 88 -20.05 -3.09 -3.75
C GLU A 88 -19.77 -4.59 -3.99
N ASN A 89 -18.50 -4.95 -4.19
CA ASN A 89 -18.13 -6.34 -4.38
C ASN A 89 -18.26 -7.17 -3.11
N MET A 90 -18.14 -6.56 -1.93
CA MET A 90 -18.30 -7.25 -0.65
C MET A 90 -19.76 -7.65 -0.35
N GLU A 91 -20.75 -7.09 -1.04
CA GLU A 91 -22.14 -7.55 -0.97
C GLU A 91 -22.30 -9.02 -1.40
N ALA A 92 -21.53 -9.45 -2.40
CA ALA A 92 -21.51 -10.85 -2.86
C ALA A 92 -20.73 -11.77 -1.91
N GLY A 93 -19.99 -11.21 -0.97
CA GLY A 93 -19.11 -11.89 -0.03
C GLY A 93 -17.91 -12.59 -0.67
N VAL A 94 -16.88 -12.83 0.13
CA VAL A 94 -15.68 -13.58 -0.23
C VAL A 94 -15.63 -14.92 0.50
N ARG A 95 -14.86 -15.88 0.01
CA ARG A 95 -14.71 -17.19 0.66
C ARG A 95 -14.15 -17.03 2.07
N ALA A 96 -14.59 -17.89 2.99
CA ALA A 96 -13.98 -17.96 4.31
C ALA A 96 -12.51 -18.35 4.19
N GLY A 97 -11.66 -17.67 4.97
CA GLY A 97 -10.22 -17.88 4.90
C GLY A 97 -9.42 -16.71 5.50
N ALA A 98 -8.10 -16.81 5.41
CA ALA A 98 -7.20 -15.75 5.82
C ALA A 98 -6.84 -14.87 4.61
N TYR A 99 -6.81 -13.55 4.84
CA TYR A 99 -6.56 -12.53 3.82
C TYR A 99 -5.59 -11.49 4.34
N THR A 100 -4.90 -10.87 3.40
CA THR A 100 -4.25 -9.56 3.56
C THR A 100 -5.08 -8.55 2.79
N ILE A 101 -5.43 -7.44 3.42
CA ILE A 101 -6.06 -6.29 2.79
C ILE A 101 -5.10 -5.11 2.83
N GLU A 102 -4.93 -4.46 1.69
CA GLU A 102 -4.07 -3.29 1.51
C GLU A 102 -4.93 -2.15 0.98
N ALA A 103 -4.73 -0.95 1.51
CA ALA A 103 -5.29 0.28 0.97
C ALA A 103 -4.13 1.18 0.55
N TYR A 104 -4.16 1.71 -0.66
CA TYR A 104 -3.06 2.52 -1.17
C TYR A 104 -3.54 3.62 -2.11
N TYR A 105 -2.78 4.71 -2.12
CA TYR A 105 -2.90 5.81 -3.05
C TYR A 105 -1.52 6.15 -3.61
N GLY A 106 -1.41 6.22 -4.93
CA GLY A 106 -0.13 6.42 -5.61
C GLY A 106 0.68 5.12 -5.76
N ASP A 107 1.95 5.26 -6.08
CA ASP A 107 2.90 4.18 -6.31
C ASP A 107 4.11 4.31 -5.36
N PRO A 108 4.72 3.22 -4.89
CA PRO A 108 5.93 3.27 -4.04
C PRO A 108 7.10 4.08 -4.63
N LEU A 109 7.13 4.24 -5.95
CA LEU A 109 8.15 5.03 -6.65
C LEU A 109 7.70 6.44 -7.00
N ASP A 110 6.49 6.85 -6.63
CA ASP A 110 6.00 8.22 -6.82
C ASP A 110 6.85 9.22 -6.03
N GLN A 111 7.11 10.36 -6.66
CA GLN A 111 7.89 11.45 -6.09
C GLN A 111 7.50 12.80 -6.72
N GLY A 112 8.14 13.90 -6.29
CA GLY A 112 7.77 15.26 -6.70
C GLY A 112 6.57 15.76 -5.93
N ASP A 113 5.43 15.93 -6.58
CA ASP A 113 4.18 16.39 -5.95
C ASP A 113 3.21 15.25 -5.62
N LYS A 114 3.67 14.00 -5.75
CA LYS A 114 2.85 12.80 -5.59
C LYS A 114 3.13 12.10 -4.27
N PRO A 115 2.19 12.12 -3.31
CA PRO A 115 2.28 11.31 -2.11
C PRO A 115 2.04 9.83 -2.45
N TYR A 116 2.73 8.95 -1.75
CA TYR A 116 2.39 7.55 -1.65
C TYR A 116 1.89 7.26 -0.24
N VAL A 117 0.63 6.84 -0.13
CA VAL A 117 -0.03 6.57 1.15
C VAL A 117 -0.43 5.09 1.16
N TYR A 118 -0.13 4.40 2.25
CA TYR A 118 -0.28 2.95 2.31
C TYR A 118 -0.72 2.49 3.70
N GLY A 119 -1.62 1.51 3.71
CA GLY A 119 -2.03 0.79 4.90
C GLY A 119 -2.21 -0.68 4.59
N VAL A 120 -1.95 -1.56 5.56
CA VAL A 120 -2.09 -3.01 5.41
C VAL A 120 -2.58 -3.64 6.70
N GLN A 121 -3.47 -4.62 6.57
CA GLN A 121 -3.96 -5.45 7.67
C GLN A 121 -4.15 -6.89 7.22
N THR A 122 -4.06 -7.81 8.17
CA THR A 122 -4.44 -9.20 7.97
C THR A 122 -5.77 -9.48 8.67
N LEU A 123 -6.62 -10.28 8.05
CA LEU A 123 -7.90 -10.65 8.64
C LEU A 123 -8.24 -12.11 8.35
N ARG A 124 -9.16 -12.65 9.14
CA ARG A 124 -9.79 -13.94 8.88
C ARG A 124 -11.27 -13.73 8.61
N VAL A 125 -11.72 -14.16 7.44
CA VAL A 125 -13.13 -14.17 7.08
C VAL A 125 -13.73 -15.51 7.53
N THR A 126 -14.83 -15.44 8.27
CA THR A 126 -15.58 -16.60 8.72
C THR A 126 -16.90 -16.67 7.94
N GLU A 127 -17.39 -17.87 7.69
CA GLU A 127 -18.67 -18.09 6.98
C GLU A 127 -19.83 -17.36 7.65
N GLN A 128 -20.69 -16.79 6.83
CA GLN A 128 -21.93 -16.13 7.25
C GLN A 128 -21.76 -15.05 8.32
N THR A 129 -20.55 -14.48 8.41
CA THR A 129 -20.25 -13.40 9.34
C THR A 129 -19.72 -12.16 8.62
N VAL A 130 -19.79 -11.04 9.31
CA VAL A 130 -19.16 -9.78 8.91
C VAL A 130 -17.85 -9.67 9.67
N SER A 131 -16.76 -9.52 8.94
CA SER A 131 -15.42 -9.26 9.47
C SER A 131 -15.12 -7.77 9.31
N THR A 132 -15.02 -7.03 10.40
CA THR A 132 -14.67 -5.61 10.36
C THR A 132 -13.16 -5.42 10.45
N VAL A 133 -12.62 -4.57 9.60
CA VAL A 133 -11.22 -4.18 9.57
C VAL A 133 -11.10 -2.68 9.79
N ASP A 134 -10.46 -2.29 10.88
CA ASP A 134 -10.09 -0.90 11.15
C ASP A 134 -8.65 -0.70 10.65
N MET A 135 -8.46 0.19 9.68
CA MET A 135 -7.16 0.43 9.04
C MET A 135 -6.87 1.93 8.97
N THR A 136 -5.64 2.29 9.32
CA THR A 136 -5.11 3.62 9.08
C THR A 136 -4.03 3.54 8.01
N ALA A 137 -4.25 4.20 6.88
CA ALA A 137 -3.23 4.40 5.86
C ALA A 137 -2.44 5.69 6.16
N THR A 138 -1.12 5.61 6.09
CA THR A 138 -0.21 6.71 6.41
C THR A 138 0.73 6.99 5.25
N LEU A 139 1.39 8.17 5.28
CA LEU A 139 2.38 8.52 4.28
C LEU A 139 3.52 7.49 4.27
N ALA A 140 3.80 6.92 3.09
CA ALA A 140 4.78 5.86 2.89
C ALA A 140 5.98 6.27 2.02
N ASN A 141 5.99 7.50 1.49
CA ASN A 141 7.20 8.14 0.97
C ASN A 141 7.66 9.28 1.89
N SER A 142 8.85 9.84 1.64
CA SER A 142 9.41 10.90 2.46
C SER A 142 8.93 12.27 1.98
N LEU A 143 8.55 13.14 2.91
CA LEU A 143 8.26 14.55 2.63
C LEU A 143 9.53 15.36 2.94
N VAL A 144 10.02 16.12 1.97
CA VAL A 144 11.22 16.94 2.08
C VAL A 144 10.87 18.39 1.80
N GLU A 145 11.13 19.28 2.75
CA GLU A 145 11.02 20.73 2.57
C GLU A 145 12.40 21.31 2.28
N VAL A 146 12.47 22.12 1.22
CA VAL A 146 13.70 22.84 0.83
C VAL A 146 13.46 24.32 1.03
N THR A 147 14.20 24.93 1.97
CA THR A 147 14.14 26.35 2.27
C THR A 147 15.52 26.99 2.10
N TYR A 148 15.57 28.11 1.37
CA TYR A 148 16.78 28.89 1.20
C TYR A 148 16.73 30.13 2.10
N THR A 149 17.80 30.33 2.90
CA THR A 149 17.86 31.45 3.80
C THR A 149 18.04 32.79 3.06
N ASP A 150 17.63 33.90 3.67
CA ASP A 150 17.78 35.24 3.07
C ASP A 150 19.25 35.59 2.81
N ALA A 151 20.15 35.20 3.71
CA ALA A 151 21.57 35.35 3.50
C ALA A 151 22.06 34.63 2.25
N PHE A 152 21.61 33.37 2.03
CA PHE A 152 21.94 32.61 0.83
C PHE A 152 21.42 33.32 -0.44
N LYS A 153 20.16 33.73 -0.45
CA LYS A 153 19.52 34.45 -1.56
C LYS A 153 20.16 35.80 -1.89
N SER A 154 20.79 36.44 -0.92
CA SER A 154 21.50 37.68 -1.16
C SER A 154 22.80 37.54 -1.94
N TYR A 155 23.42 36.33 -1.89
CA TYR A 155 24.67 36.05 -2.58
C TYR A 155 24.48 35.34 -3.92
N PHE A 156 23.45 34.49 -4.03
CA PHE A 156 23.26 33.64 -5.20
C PHE A 156 21.99 34.04 -5.97
N ARG A 157 22.08 34.08 -7.28
CA ARG A 157 20.95 34.45 -8.18
C ARG A 157 20.24 33.26 -8.77
N ASN A 158 21.01 32.22 -9.12
CA ASN A 158 20.48 30.99 -9.69
C ASN A 158 20.92 29.83 -8.79
N TYR A 159 19.96 29.12 -8.25
CA TYR A 159 20.22 27.99 -7.39
C TYR A 159 19.15 26.92 -7.54
N SER A 160 19.55 25.70 -7.32
CA SER A 160 18.67 24.54 -7.32
C SER A 160 19.15 23.49 -6.33
N THR A 161 18.20 22.72 -5.82
CA THR A 161 18.48 21.55 -4.98
C THR A 161 17.88 20.31 -5.67
N THR A 162 18.71 19.31 -5.92
CA THR A 162 18.30 18.03 -6.47
C THR A 162 18.30 16.99 -5.36
N LEU A 163 17.17 16.30 -5.24
CA LEU A 163 16.94 15.22 -4.29
C LEU A 163 16.87 13.92 -5.08
N LYS A 164 17.67 12.93 -4.68
CA LYS A 164 17.73 11.62 -5.34
C LYS A 164 17.67 10.51 -4.31
N SER A 165 16.66 9.66 -4.43
CA SER A 165 16.56 8.42 -3.67
C SER A 165 17.48 7.35 -4.28
N ASP A 166 18.10 6.50 -3.46
CA ASP A 166 18.88 5.35 -3.94
C ASP A 166 17.98 4.22 -4.50
N LYS A 167 16.69 4.25 -4.18
CA LYS A 167 15.67 3.30 -4.66
C LYS A 167 14.91 3.76 -5.90
N ASN A 168 15.21 4.96 -6.42
CA ASN A 168 14.53 5.53 -7.57
C ASN A 168 15.55 6.07 -8.58
N THR A 169 15.31 5.83 -9.86
CA THR A 169 16.16 6.34 -10.95
C THR A 169 15.87 7.81 -11.26
N GLY A 170 14.69 8.32 -10.89
CA GLY A 170 14.29 9.71 -11.07
C GLY A 170 14.92 10.63 -10.04
N GLU A 171 14.95 11.91 -10.37
CA GLU A 171 15.41 13.00 -9.51
C GLU A 171 14.31 14.03 -9.33
N VAL A 172 14.27 14.67 -8.14
CA VAL A 172 13.36 15.76 -7.85
C VAL A 172 14.18 17.02 -7.70
N THR A 173 13.96 18.02 -8.55
CA THR A 173 14.69 19.31 -8.50
C THR A 173 13.76 20.43 -8.03
N VAL A 174 14.24 21.18 -7.05
CA VAL A 174 13.65 22.42 -6.55
C VAL A 174 14.53 23.58 -7.00
N THR A 175 13.96 24.53 -7.75
CA THR A 175 14.71 25.66 -8.33
C THR A 175 14.17 26.97 -7.77
N GLY A 176 15.03 27.75 -7.11
CA GLY A 176 14.79 29.14 -6.76
C GLY A 176 13.52 29.45 -5.96
N VAL A 177 12.95 28.48 -5.26
CA VAL A 177 11.68 28.58 -4.55
C VAL A 177 11.88 28.32 -3.07
N ASP A 178 11.36 29.19 -2.23
CA ASP A 178 11.33 28.98 -0.78
C ASP A 178 10.13 28.13 -0.37
N GLY A 179 10.33 27.28 0.64
CA GLY A 179 9.27 26.46 1.22
C GLY A 179 8.71 25.41 0.27
N ALA A 180 9.46 25.03 -0.75
CA ALA A 180 9.05 23.98 -1.66
C ALA A 180 9.10 22.62 -0.97
N THR A 181 7.95 21.97 -0.89
CA THR A 181 7.81 20.65 -0.30
C THR A 181 7.66 19.61 -1.42
N LYS A 182 8.47 18.56 -1.36
CA LYS A 182 8.46 17.49 -2.37
C LYS A 182 8.45 16.11 -1.72
N TYR A 183 7.79 15.18 -2.38
CA TYR A 183 7.85 13.77 -2.03
C TYR A 183 9.05 13.10 -2.68
N VAL A 184 9.70 12.24 -1.94
CA VAL A 184 10.83 11.45 -2.41
C VAL A 184 10.64 10.01 -1.93
N THR A 185 10.96 9.05 -2.78
CA THR A 185 10.88 7.62 -2.42
C THR A 185 11.65 7.33 -1.13
N LEU A 186 11.00 6.62 -0.20
CA LEU A 186 11.54 6.36 1.13
C LEU A 186 12.82 5.51 1.08
N SER A 187 13.96 6.17 1.31
CA SER A 187 15.28 5.52 1.35
C SER A 187 16.35 6.52 1.79
N LEU A 188 17.62 6.22 1.56
CA LEU A 188 18.70 7.22 1.64
C LEU A 188 18.51 8.26 0.53
N ILE A 189 18.47 9.52 0.90
CA ILE A 189 18.29 10.64 -0.02
C ILE A 189 19.62 11.37 -0.17
N ASN A 190 20.15 11.42 -1.38
CA ASN A 190 21.28 12.26 -1.73
C ASN A 190 20.78 13.66 -2.09
N VAL A 191 21.36 14.68 -1.48
CA VAL A 191 21.01 16.07 -1.70
C VAL A 191 22.19 16.77 -2.39
N THR A 192 21.96 17.31 -3.58
CA THR A 192 22.97 18.08 -4.32
C THR A 192 22.46 19.49 -4.54
N MET A 193 23.25 20.49 -4.18
CA MET A 193 22.94 21.89 -4.42
C MET A 193 23.90 22.50 -5.45
N ALA A 194 23.31 23.19 -6.43
CA ALA A 194 24.04 24.02 -7.38
C ALA A 194 23.64 25.47 -7.20
N ALA A 195 24.61 26.37 -7.21
CA ALA A 195 24.39 27.81 -7.09
C ALA A 195 25.42 28.59 -7.91
N THR A 196 25.00 29.74 -8.45
CA THR A 196 25.90 30.70 -9.14
C THR A 196 25.72 32.10 -8.55
N TYR A 197 26.81 32.86 -8.55
CA TYR A 197 26.85 34.27 -8.10
C TYR A 197 26.10 35.18 -9.08
#